data_c38930793f4f0a18a5fdf09b3d7026a6
#
_entry.id   c38930793f4f0a18a5fdf09b3d7026a6
#
_cell.length_a   1.000
_cell.length_b   1.000
_cell.length_c   1.000
_cell.angle_alpha   90.00
_cell.angle_beta   90.00
_cell.angle_gamma   90.00
#
_symmetry.space_group_name_H-M   'P 1'
#
loop_
_entity.id
_entity.type
_entity.pdbx_description
1 polymer ?
#
loop_
_entity_poly.entity_id
_entity_poly.type
_entity_poly.pdbx_seq_one_letter_code
_entity_poly.pdbx_strand_id
1 'polypeptide(L)'
;IECGIVKLPRVPIADNIPGEEMPKFRNLWDNIRSKMPKRGRGKGGTLDPLSIPVELQTALEALYGHYEKTFDLWKKDGIRVPPCFIIVCNNTSTSKLVYDYISGFSRVNADGSTTPESGRLPLFRNFDEHGNPLGRPNTLLIDSHQLESGEALDSGFRALATDEIQRFRREIIERTGDQRAADSIDDATLLREVMNTVGKEGKLGESVRCVVSVSMLTEGWDANTVTHVLGVRAFGTQLLCEQVIGRALRRQSYDLNEEKK
;
A
#
# COMPACT_ATOMS: atom_id res chain seq x y z
N ILE A 1 10.88 5.76 22.29
CA ILE A 1 12.10 5.80 21.46
C ILE A 1 13.30 5.44 22.31
N GLU A 2 13.54 6.14 23.42
CA GLU A 2 14.72 5.89 24.30
C GLU A 2 14.80 4.45 24.82
N CYS A 3 13.65 3.81 25.07
CA CYS A 3 13.59 2.42 25.50
C CYS A 3 13.69 1.40 24.37
N GLY A 4 13.90 1.83 23.12
CA GLY A 4 13.99 0.93 21.97
C GLY A 4 12.69 0.17 21.61
N ILE A 5 11.54 0.57 22.16
CA ILE A 5 10.24 -0.10 21.93
C ILE A 5 9.67 0.18 20.54
N VAL A 6 10.06 1.29 19.92
CA VAL A 6 9.56 1.72 18.60
C VAL A 6 10.71 2.07 17.67
N LYS A 7 10.45 2.02 16.34
CA LYS A 7 11.38 2.53 15.33
C LYS A 7 11.59 4.03 15.50
N LEU A 8 12.76 4.53 15.12
CA LEU A 8 13.04 5.96 15.09
C LEU A 8 12.39 6.58 13.85
N PRO A 9 11.44 7.52 14.00
CA PRO A 9 10.86 8.21 12.85
C PRO A 9 11.89 9.16 12.23
N ARG A 10 11.95 9.16 10.90
CA ARG A 10 12.72 10.14 10.13
C ARG A 10 11.76 10.96 9.28
N VAL A 11 11.82 12.28 9.45
CA VAL A 11 11.01 13.22 8.67
C VAL A 11 11.94 13.95 7.72
N PRO A 12 11.64 14.02 6.40
CA PRO A 12 12.42 14.83 5.48
C PRO A 12 12.42 16.29 5.94
N ILE A 13 13.62 16.88 6.08
CA ILE A 13 13.80 18.27 6.49
C ILE A 13 14.24 19.17 5.33
N ALA A 14 14.73 18.58 4.25
CA ALA A 14 15.11 19.24 3.02
C ALA A 14 14.81 18.33 1.83
N ASP A 15 14.53 18.91 0.68
CA ASP A 15 14.59 18.26 -0.62
C ASP A 15 15.73 18.88 -1.44
N ASN A 16 16.19 18.16 -2.48
CA ASN A 16 17.27 18.64 -3.35
C ASN A 16 16.77 19.56 -4.46
N ILE A 17 15.60 20.20 -4.30
CA ILE A 17 15.02 21.10 -5.29
C ILE A 17 15.60 22.51 -5.08
N PRO A 18 16.36 23.05 -6.04
CA PRO A 18 16.93 24.38 -5.94
C PRO A 18 15.85 25.48 -5.77
N GLY A 19 16.02 26.34 -4.78
CA GLY A 19 15.24 27.58 -4.64
C GLY A 19 14.04 27.52 -3.69
N GLU A 20 13.80 26.45 -2.94
CA GLU A 20 12.74 26.40 -1.91
C GLU A 20 13.33 26.14 -0.52
N GLU A 21 12.94 26.95 0.47
CA GLU A 21 13.42 26.84 1.86
C GLU A 21 12.77 25.69 2.64
N MET A 22 11.69 25.09 2.12
CA MET A 22 10.93 24.04 2.83
C MET A 22 10.65 22.84 1.93
N PRO A 23 10.76 21.59 2.43
CA PRO A 23 10.43 20.40 1.66
C PRO A 23 8.98 20.45 1.18
N LYS A 24 8.74 20.19 -0.11
CA LYS A 24 7.39 20.16 -0.71
C LYS A 24 6.46 19.13 -0.07
N PHE A 25 7.00 18.17 0.68
CA PHE A 25 6.24 17.15 1.39
C PHE A 25 5.55 17.68 2.66
N ARG A 26 6.02 18.78 3.24
CA ARG A 26 5.31 19.46 4.32
C ARG A 26 4.06 20.12 3.77
N ASN A 27 2.92 19.83 4.42
CA ASN A 27 1.60 20.32 3.97
C ASN A 27 1.27 19.97 2.51
N LEU A 28 1.77 18.82 2.03
CA LEU A 28 1.56 18.36 0.64
C LEU A 28 0.08 18.48 0.24
N TRP A 29 -0.84 18.01 1.10
CA TRP A 29 -2.27 18.06 0.80
C TRP A 29 -2.79 19.50 0.58
N ASP A 30 -2.39 20.44 1.38
CA ASP A 30 -2.81 21.84 1.24
C ASP A 30 -2.34 22.44 -0.08
N ASN A 31 -1.17 22.06 -0.55
CA ASN A 31 -0.60 22.51 -1.82
C ASN A 31 -1.26 21.87 -3.04
N ILE A 32 -1.73 20.62 -2.94
CA ILE A 32 -2.25 19.87 -4.09
C ILE A 32 -3.77 19.77 -4.16
N ARG A 33 -4.50 19.92 -3.05
CA ARG A 33 -5.98 19.71 -2.99
C ARG A 33 -6.79 20.43 -4.04
N SER A 34 -6.39 21.65 -4.40
CA SER A 34 -7.05 22.45 -5.43
C SER A 34 -6.71 22.01 -6.86
N LYS A 35 -5.56 21.38 -7.04
CA LYS A 35 -4.98 20.89 -8.31
C LYS A 35 -5.39 19.45 -8.63
N MET A 36 -5.90 18.70 -7.63
CA MET A 36 -6.31 17.31 -7.84
C MET A 36 -7.41 17.21 -8.90
N PRO A 37 -7.33 16.20 -9.79
CA PRO A 37 -8.36 15.97 -10.79
C PRO A 37 -9.74 15.85 -10.15
N LYS A 38 -10.73 16.55 -10.73
CA LYS A 38 -12.14 16.53 -10.27
C LYS A 38 -12.98 15.81 -11.31
N ARG A 39 -13.89 14.94 -10.86
CA ARG A 39 -14.91 14.39 -11.77
C ARG A 39 -15.67 15.53 -12.43
N GLY A 40 -15.66 15.58 -13.75
CA GLY A 40 -16.52 16.49 -14.53
C GLY A 40 -18.01 16.22 -14.23
N ARG A 41 -18.87 17.22 -14.41
CA ARG A 41 -20.33 17.11 -14.18
C ARG A 41 -21.05 16.14 -15.14
N GLY A 42 -20.35 15.50 -16.10
CA GLY A 42 -20.93 14.53 -17.05
C GLY A 42 -20.95 13.11 -16.49
N LYS A 43 -22.02 12.34 -16.80
CA LYS A 43 -22.06 10.89 -16.57
C LYS A 43 -20.92 10.24 -17.39
N GLY A 44 -19.87 9.71 -16.71
CA GLY A 44 -18.83 8.92 -17.35
C GLY A 44 -17.42 9.53 -17.37
N GLY A 45 -17.17 10.69 -16.74
CA GLY A 45 -15.82 11.25 -16.62
C GLY A 45 -14.91 10.36 -15.77
N THR A 46 -14.09 9.52 -16.40
CA THR A 46 -12.99 8.81 -15.73
C THR A 46 -11.90 9.82 -15.41
N LEU A 47 -11.39 9.77 -14.18
CA LEU A 47 -10.24 10.57 -13.79
C LEU A 47 -8.98 9.94 -14.43
N ASP A 48 -8.12 10.77 -15.04
CA ASP A 48 -6.85 10.29 -15.59
C ASP A 48 -5.79 10.20 -14.50
N PRO A 49 -5.28 9.00 -14.16
CA PRO A 49 -4.23 8.83 -13.16
C PRO A 49 -2.94 9.57 -13.49
N LEU A 50 -2.64 9.81 -14.77
CA LEU A 50 -1.45 10.54 -15.20
C LEU A 50 -1.55 12.05 -15.02
N SER A 51 -2.74 12.57 -14.68
CA SER A 51 -2.99 14.01 -14.46
C SER A 51 -2.87 14.44 -12.98
N ILE A 52 -2.33 13.61 -12.10
CA ILE A 52 -2.09 14.01 -10.71
C ILE A 52 -1.05 15.15 -10.64
N PRO A 53 -1.16 16.07 -9.66
CA PRO A 53 -0.25 17.22 -9.54
C PRO A 53 1.22 16.83 -9.50
N VAL A 54 2.08 17.64 -10.15
CA VAL A 54 3.53 17.40 -10.21
C VAL A 54 4.15 17.31 -8.81
N GLU A 55 3.65 18.09 -7.85
CA GLU A 55 4.10 18.05 -6.46
C GLU A 55 3.85 16.67 -5.82
N LEU A 56 2.71 16.04 -6.14
CA LEU A 56 2.41 14.69 -5.66
C LEU A 56 3.29 13.65 -6.36
N GLN A 57 3.49 13.78 -7.69
CA GLN A 57 4.40 12.92 -8.44
C GLN A 57 5.81 12.96 -7.84
N THR A 58 6.35 14.18 -7.62
CA THR A 58 7.67 14.38 -7.02
C THR A 58 7.78 13.78 -5.62
N ALA A 59 6.73 13.94 -4.79
CA ALA A 59 6.71 13.35 -3.44
C ALA A 59 6.73 11.82 -3.49
N LEU A 60 5.94 11.22 -4.38
CA LEU A 60 5.89 9.78 -4.58
C LEU A 60 7.24 9.24 -5.06
N GLU A 61 7.85 9.87 -6.06
CA GLU A 61 9.14 9.46 -6.62
C GLU A 61 10.29 9.60 -5.62
N ALA A 62 10.34 10.69 -4.87
CA ALA A 62 11.38 10.90 -3.87
C ALA A 62 11.34 9.88 -2.73
N LEU A 63 10.14 9.61 -2.20
CA LEU A 63 9.97 8.59 -1.15
C LEU A 63 10.16 7.18 -1.71
N TYR A 64 9.76 6.94 -2.95
CA TYR A 64 10.02 5.67 -3.63
C TYR A 64 11.51 5.41 -3.81
N GLY A 65 12.31 6.39 -4.23
CA GLY A 65 13.76 6.24 -4.35
C GLY A 65 14.44 5.91 -3.01
N HIS A 66 13.88 6.37 -1.88
CA HIS A 66 14.34 5.96 -0.55
C HIS A 66 13.85 4.55 -0.18
N TYR A 67 12.61 4.22 -0.55
CA TYR A 67 12.05 2.87 -0.37
C TYR A 67 12.86 1.82 -1.15
N GLU A 68 13.21 2.10 -2.40
CA GLU A 68 14.02 1.22 -3.25
C GLU A 68 15.37 0.86 -2.60
N LYS A 69 16.07 1.86 -2.04
CA LYS A 69 17.29 1.64 -1.27
C LYS A 69 17.04 0.74 -0.05
N THR A 70 15.93 0.95 0.65
CA THR A 70 15.56 0.12 1.82
C THR A 70 15.24 -1.31 1.39
N PHE A 71 14.54 -1.48 0.28
CA PHE A 71 14.22 -2.79 -0.30
C PHE A 71 15.49 -3.56 -0.65
N ASP A 72 16.46 -2.91 -1.30
CA ASP A 72 17.74 -3.52 -1.67
C ASP A 72 18.58 -3.90 -0.45
N LEU A 73 18.59 -3.06 0.59
CA LEU A 73 19.25 -3.37 1.87
C LEU A 73 18.63 -4.61 2.53
N TRP A 74 17.30 -4.68 2.63
CA TRP A 74 16.60 -5.82 3.20
C TRP A 74 16.88 -7.11 2.44
N LYS A 75 16.88 -7.04 1.12
CA LYS A 75 17.23 -8.18 0.25
C LYS A 75 18.69 -8.63 0.48
N LYS A 76 19.62 -7.68 0.60
CA LYS A 76 21.03 -7.95 0.88
C LYS A 76 21.24 -8.61 2.25
N ASP A 77 20.47 -8.17 3.25
CA ASP A 77 20.53 -8.69 4.62
C ASP A 77 19.74 -10.00 4.80
N GLY A 78 19.19 -10.57 3.71
CA GLY A 78 18.48 -11.86 3.71
C GLY A 78 17.09 -11.80 4.33
N ILE A 79 16.51 -10.60 4.52
CA ILE A 79 15.13 -10.44 4.98
C ILE A 79 14.19 -10.85 3.83
N ARG A 80 13.41 -11.90 4.02
CA ARG A 80 12.60 -12.51 2.96
C ARG A 80 11.36 -11.71 2.59
N VAL A 81 10.75 -11.05 3.58
CA VAL A 81 9.57 -10.21 3.36
C VAL A 81 9.98 -8.81 2.94
N PRO A 82 9.27 -8.16 2.00
CA PRO A 82 9.59 -6.81 1.58
C PRO A 82 9.23 -5.79 2.67
N PRO A 83 9.93 -4.63 2.71
CA PRO A 83 9.44 -3.49 3.46
C PRO A 83 8.10 -3.01 2.89
N CYS A 84 7.22 -2.45 3.73
CA CYS A 84 5.92 -1.95 3.32
C CYS A 84 5.89 -0.42 3.31
N PHE A 85 5.32 0.15 2.23
CA PHE A 85 5.05 1.57 2.08
C PHE A 85 3.55 1.82 2.22
N ILE A 86 3.14 2.75 3.07
CA ILE A 86 1.74 3.11 3.25
C ILE A 86 1.47 4.49 2.66
N ILE A 87 0.40 4.60 1.87
CA ILE A 87 -0.12 5.88 1.36
C ILE A 87 -1.54 6.05 1.90
N VAL A 88 -1.75 7.11 2.70
CA VAL A 88 -3.06 7.41 3.29
C VAL A 88 -3.68 8.58 2.56
N CYS A 89 -4.80 8.35 1.88
CA CYS A 89 -5.50 9.32 1.07
C CYS A 89 -6.73 9.89 1.80
N ASN A 90 -7.26 11.02 1.30
CA ASN A 90 -8.41 11.68 1.89
C ASN A 90 -9.76 11.09 1.47
N ASN A 91 -9.84 10.47 0.29
CA ASN A 91 -11.06 9.86 -0.25
C ASN A 91 -10.74 8.79 -1.30
N THR A 92 -11.78 8.03 -1.70
CA THR A 92 -11.68 6.92 -2.65
C THR A 92 -11.22 7.35 -4.05
N SER A 93 -11.59 8.54 -4.52
CA SER A 93 -11.13 9.04 -5.82
C SER A 93 -9.64 9.33 -5.82
N THR A 94 -9.12 9.94 -4.76
CA THR A 94 -7.68 10.22 -4.61
C THR A 94 -6.89 8.91 -4.45
N SER A 95 -7.37 7.97 -3.64
CA SER A 95 -6.68 6.69 -3.45
C SER A 95 -6.63 5.88 -4.75
N LYS A 96 -7.72 5.85 -5.52
CA LYS A 96 -7.74 5.18 -6.82
C LYS A 96 -6.77 5.83 -7.81
N LEU A 97 -6.73 7.17 -7.92
CA LEU A 97 -5.77 7.87 -8.77
C LEU A 97 -4.32 7.55 -8.41
N VAL A 98 -4.00 7.59 -7.11
CA VAL A 98 -2.64 7.28 -6.63
C VAL A 98 -2.30 5.82 -6.88
N TYR A 99 -3.22 4.91 -6.57
CA TYR A 99 -3.05 3.48 -6.82
C TYR A 99 -2.76 3.20 -8.30
N ASP A 100 -3.60 3.71 -9.20
CA ASP A 100 -3.44 3.50 -10.64
C ASP A 100 -2.13 4.11 -11.15
N TYR A 101 -1.75 5.28 -10.67
CA TYR A 101 -0.48 5.94 -11.03
C TYR A 101 0.73 5.08 -10.66
N ILE A 102 0.76 4.50 -9.45
CA ILE A 102 1.91 3.74 -8.96
C ILE A 102 1.94 2.30 -9.48
N SER A 103 0.79 1.63 -9.52
CA SER A 103 0.71 0.18 -9.80
C SER A 103 0.39 -0.17 -11.25
N GLY A 104 -0.15 0.79 -12.01
CA GLY A 104 -0.64 0.57 -13.37
C GLY A 104 -2.15 0.39 -13.45
N PHE A 105 -2.71 0.58 -14.64
CA PHE A 105 -4.14 0.50 -14.90
C PHE A 105 -4.43 0.16 -16.36
N SER A 106 -5.65 -0.26 -16.65
CA SER A 106 -6.13 -0.43 -18.02
C SER A 106 -6.86 0.82 -18.49
N ARG A 107 -6.33 1.47 -19.53
CA ARG A 107 -6.97 2.63 -20.17
C ARG A 107 -8.01 2.16 -21.17
N VAL A 108 -9.21 2.69 -21.06
CA VAL A 108 -10.27 2.47 -22.05
C VAL A 108 -10.11 3.50 -23.17
N ASN A 109 -9.92 3.02 -24.38
CA ASN A 109 -9.77 3.83 -25.59
C ASN A 109 -11.14 4.28 -26.12
N ALA A 110 -11.15 5.23 -27.07
CA ALA A 110 -12.38 5.74 -27.69
C ALA A 110 -13.17 4.67 -28.49
N ASP A 111 -12.50 3.62 -28.94
CA ASP A 111 -13.10 2.46 -29.64
C ASP A 111 -13.60 1.37 -28.72
N GLY A 112 -13.50 1.56 -27.39
CA GLY A 112 -13.89 0.58 -26.39
C GLY A 112 -12.84 -0.50 -26.08
N SER A 113 -11.72 -0.49 -26.81
CA SER A 113 -10.56 -1.37 -26.49
C SER A 113 -9.88 -0.92 -25.20
N THR A 114 -9.12 -1.81 -24.57
CA THR A 114 -8.33 -1.48 -23.39
C THR A 114 -6.85 -1.63 -23.68
N THR A 115 -6.06 -0.65 -23.23
CA THR A 115 -4.59 -0.69 -23.33
C THR A 115 -4.01 -0.67 -21.90
N PRO A 116 -3.12 -1.60 -21.55
CA PRO A 116 -2.46 -1.57 -20.25
C PRO A 116 -1.46 -0.41 -20.18
N GLU A 117 -1.57 0.39 -19.12
CA GLU A 117 -0.63 1.46 -18.77
C GLU A 117 0.20 1.01 -17.57
N SER A 118 1.52 0.94 -17.76
CA SER A 118 2.44 0.55 -16.69
C SER A 118 2.48 1.59 -15.56
N GLY A 119 2.44 1.12 -14.32
CA GLY A 119 2.64 1.98 -13.16
C GLY A 119 4.00 2.70 -13.17
N ARG A 120 4.05 3.88 -12.60
CA ARG A 120 5.24 4.73 -12.59
C ARG A 120 6.32 4.26 -11.61
N LEU A 121 5.95 3.49 -10.59
CA LEU A 121 6.88 3.01 -9.56
C LEU A 121 7.12 1.50 -9.72
N PRO A 122 8.26 1.08 -10.30
CA PRO A 122 8.51 -0.30 -10.74
C PRO A 122 8.26 -1.38 -9.69
N LEU A 123 8.74 -1.21 -8.44
CA LEU A 123 8.54 -2.20 -7.37
C LEU A 123 7.09 -2.33 -6.92
N PHE A 124 6.23 -1.36 -7.26
CA PHE A 124 4.82 -1.32 -6.86
C PHE A 124 3.86 -1.73 -7.98
N ARG A 125 4.36 -2.05 -9.17
CA ARG A 125 3.51 -2.47 -10.30
C ARG A 125 2.77 -3.75 -9.98
N ASN A 126 1.51 -3.79 -10.44
CA ASN A 126 0.66 -4.97 -10.38
C ASN A 126 0.50 -5.66 -11.74
N PHE A 127 1.23 -5.19 -12.75
CA PHE A 127 1.26 -5.76 -14.09
C PHE A 127 2.69 -6.10 -14.47
N ASP A 128 2.85 -7.17 -15.24
CA ASP A 128 4.12 -7.58 -15.83
C ASP A 128 4.50 -6.67 -17.04
N GLU A 129 5.64 -6.95 -17.67
CA GLU A 129 6.12 -6.20 -18.85
C GLU A 129 5.22 -6.34 -20.08
N HIS A 130 4.35 -7.36 -20.09
CA HIS A 130 3.39 -7.61 -21.16
C HIS A 130 1.99 -7.04 -20.86
N GLY A 131 1.81 -6.41 -19.69
CA GLY A 131 0.55 -5.84 -19.25
C GLY A 131 -0.43 -6.86 -18.66
N ASN A 132 0.02 -8.08 -18.34
CA ASN A 132 -0.80 -9.04 -17.63
C ASN A 132 -0.78 -8.76 -16.12
N PRO A 133 -1.92 -8.90 -15.41
CA PRO A 133 -1.96 -8.76 -13.97
C PRO A 133 -1.02 -9.76 -13.29
N LEU A 134 -0.32 -9.31 -12.27
CA LEU A 134 0.45 -10.20 -11.40
C LEU A 134 -0.52 -10.99 -10.54
N GLY A 135 -0.35 -12.30 -10.49
CA GLY A 135 -1.20 -13.13 -9.65
C GLY A 135 -1.10 -12.83 -8.15
N ARG A 136 0.02 -12.27 -7.69
CA ARG A 136 0.18 -11.71 -6.34
C ARG A 136 0.43 -10.20 -6.46
N PRO A 137 -0.46 -9.36 -5.93
CA PRO A 137 -0.29 -7.93 -6.05
C PRO A 137 0.88 -7.43 -5.20
N ASN A 138 1.68 -6.53 -5.78
CA ASN A 138 2.69 -5.76 -5.03
C ASN A 138 2.06 -4.59 -4.26
N THR A 139 0.96 -4.04 -4.80
CA THR A 139 0.25 -2.90 -4.23
C THR A 139 -1.22 -3.26 -4.00
N LEU A 140 -1.73 -2.96 -2.82
CA LEU A 140 -3.15 -3.08 -2.49
C LEU A 140 -3.80 -1.70 -2.41
N LEU A 141 -5.00 -1.60 -2.94
CA LEU A 141 -5.92 -0.49 -2.68
C LEU A 141 -6.94 -0.95 -1.64
N ILE A 142 -7.08 -0.20 -0.55
CA ILE A 142 -7.94 -0.57 0.56
C ILE A 142 -8.92 0.57 0.85
N ASP A 143 -10.16 0.35 0.45
CA ASP A 143 -11.29 1.17 0.85
C ASP A 143 -12.45 0.28 1.32
N SER A 144 -13.53 0.89 1.83
CA SER A 144 -14.66 0.14 2.38
C SER A 144 -15.32 -0.76 1.34
N HIS A 145 -15.43 -0.30 0.09
CA HIS A 145 -16.05 -1.07 -0.99
C HIS A 145 -15.24 -2.33 -1.32
N GLN A 146 -13.94 -2.20 -1.43
CA GLN A 146 -13.07 -3.34 -1.76
C GLN A 146 -12.96 -4.35 -0.63
N LEU A 147 -13.02 -3.88 0.63
CA LEU A 147 -13.07 -4.78 1.79
C LEU A 147 -14.36 -5.60 1.85
N GLU A 148 -15.45 -5.10 1.27
CA GLU A 148 -16.73 -5.80 1.21
C GLU A 148 -16.83 -6.72 -0.01
N SER A 149 -16.31 -6.28 -1.18
CA SER A 149 -16.43 -7.01 -2.45
C SER A 149 -15.29 -7.98 -2.74
N GLY A 150 -14.09 -7.75 -2.18
CA GLY A 150 -12.89 -8.51 -2.51
C GLY A 150 -12.27 -8.19 -3.88
N GLU A 151 -12.78 -7.19 -4.60
CA GLU A 151 -12.36 -6.84 -5.97
C GLU A 151 -10.88 -6.43 -6.13
N ALA A 152 -10.18 -6.18 -5.01
CA ALA A 152 -8.76 -5.83 -5.03
C ALA A 152 -7.84 -7.02 -5.39
N LEU A 153 -8.37 -8.24 -5.41
CA LEU A 153 -7.60 -9.44 -5.77
C LEU A 153 -7.93 -9.85 -7.20
N ASP A 154 -6.88 -10.10 -7.99
CA ASP A 154 -7.03 -10.62 -9.36
C ASP A 154 -7.56 -12.05 -9.37
N SER A 155 -8.26 -12.43 -10.44
CA SER A 155 -8.83 -13.78 -10.62
C SER A 155 -7.78 -14.89 -10.58
N GLY A 156 -6.52 -14.60 -10.95
CA GLY A 156 -5.40 -15.55 -10.87
C GLY A 156 -4.84 -15.74 -9.45
N PHE A 157 -5.18 -14.85 -8.50
CA PHE A 157 -4.64 -14.90 -7.14
C PHE A 157 -4.90 -16.24 -6.45
N ARG A 158 -6.12 -16.78 -6.54
CA ARG A 158 -6.47 -18.07 -5.94
C ARG A 158 -5.61 -19.22 -6.46
N ALA A 159 -5.30 -19.23 -7.75
CA ALA A 159 -4.47 -20.26 -8.37
C ALA A 159 -3.02 -20.20 -7.89
N LEU A 160 -2.46 -19.00 -7.78
CA LEU A 160 -1.07 -18.80 -7.37
C LEU A 160 -0.84 -18.88 -5.85
N ALA A 161 -1.87 -18.60 -5.05
CA ALA A 161 -1.81 -18.66 -3.60
C ALA A 161 -2.43 -19.93 -3.02
N THR A 162 -2.53 -21.01 -3.81
CA THR A 162 -3.20 -22.25 -3.41
C THR A 162 -2.69 -22.80 -2.08
N ASP A 163 -1.39 -22.90 -1.89
CA ASP A 163 -0.79 -23.47 -0.68
C ASP A 163 -1.04 -22.60 0.57
N GLU A 164 -0.98 -21.28 0.42
CA GLU A 164 -1.27 -20.34 1.49
C GLU A 164 -2.75 -20.34 1.85
N ILE A 165 -3.64 -20.42 0.86
CA ILE A 165 -5.07 -20.55 1.08
C ILE A 165 -5.39 -21.85 1.81
N GLN A 166 -4.73 -22.96 1.46
CA GLN A 166 -4.90 -24.22 2.18
C GLN A 166 -4.39 -24.16 3.61
N ARG A 167 -3.29 -23.44 3.86
CA ARG A 167 -2.81 -23.18 5.23
C ARG A 167 -3.80 -22.33 6.01
N PHE A 168 -4.31 -21.26 5.41
CA PHE A 168 -5.32 -20.40 6.02
C PHE A 168 -6.61 -21.13 6.35
N ARG A 169 -7.10 -22.03 5.47
CA ARG A 169 -8.24 -22.91 5.75
C ARG A 169 -8.00 -23.78 6.98
N ARG A 170 -6.84 -24.42 7.08
CA ARG A 170 -6.49 -25.23 8.26
C ARG A 170 -6.47 -24.40 9.55
N GLU A 171 -5.91 -23.20 9.51
CA GLU A 171 -5.89 -22.27 10.64
C GLU A 171 -7.32 -21.89 11.09
N ILE A 172 -8.26 -21.70 10.15
CA ILE A 172 -9.67 -21.45 10.48
C ILE A 172 -10.27 -22.66 11.19
N ILE A 173 -10.07 -23.86 10.67
CA ILE A 173 -10.59 -25.10 11.29
C ILE A 173 -10.02 -25.31 12.67
N GLU A 174 -8.73 -25.15 12.86
CA GLU A 174 -8.05 -25.28 14.17
C GLU A 174 -8.58 -24.28 15.20
N ARG A 175 -8.85 -23.04 14.76
CA ARG A 175 -9.34 -21.97 15.64
C ARG A 175 -10.81 -22.05 15.97
N THR A 176 -11.65 -22.46 14.98
CA THR A 176 -13.11 -22.38 15.10
C THR A 176 -13.78 -23.74 15.23
N GLY A 177 -13.12 -24.82 14.80
CA GLY A 177 -13.72 -26.14 14.65
C GLY A 177 -14.73 -26.26 13.50
N ASP A 178 -14.89 -25.19 12.68
CA ASP A 178 -15.93 -25.10 11.65
C ASP A 178 -15.34 -25.31 10.24
N GLN A 179 -15.54 -26.52 9.71
CA GLN A 179 -15.16 -26.90 8.35
C GLN A 179 -15.91 -26.09 7.30
N ARG A 180 -17.20 -25.74 7.54
CA ARG A 180 -18.02 -25.00 6.57
C ARG A 180 -17.50 -23.57 6.41
N ALA A 181 -17.09 -22.94 7.50
CA ALA A 181 -16.47 -21.60 7.47
C ALA A 181 -15.18 -21.62 6.63
N ALA A 182 -14.36 -22.66 6.75
CA ALA A 182 -13.15 -22.82 5.95
C ALA A 182 -13.41 -23.09 4.46
N ASP A 183 -14.51 -23.78 4.13
CA ASP A 183 -14.88 -24.09 2.75
C ASP A 183 -15.57 -22.91 2.03
N SER A 184 -16.16 -21.97 2.79
CA SER A 184 -16.91 -20.81 2.29
C SER A 184 -16.09 -19.51 2.20
N ILE A 185 -14.74 -19.60 2.17
CA ILE A 185 -13.87 -18.42 2.07
C ILE A 185 -14.12 -17.68 0.75
N ASP A 186 -14.67 -16.47 0.84
CA ASP A 186 -14.87 -15.53 -0.26
C ASP A 186 -13.64 -14.62 -0.51
N ASP A 187 -13.70 -13.81 -1.57
CA ASP A 187 -12.60 -12.90 -1.92
C ASP A 187 -12.45 -11.77 -0.91
N ALA A 188 -13.53 -11.35 -0.24
CA ALA A 188 -13.47 -10.35 0.81
C ALA A 188 -12.70 -10.88 2.04
N THR A 189 -12.94 -12.13 2.41
CA THR A 189 -12.22 -12.81 3.49
C THR A 189 -10.75 -13.00 3.14
N LEU A 190 -10.45 -13.38 1.90
CA LEU A 190 -9.07 -13.50 1.41
C LEU A 190 -8.36 -12.13 1.42
N LEU A 191 -9.01 -11.06 0.96
CA LEU A 191 -8.43 -9.72 0.98
C LEU A 191 -8.11 -9.27 2.40
N ARG A 192 -9.00 -9.52 3.36
CA ARG A 192 -8.74 -9.22 4.78
C ARG A 192 -7.55 -10.01 5.31
N GLU A 193 -7.42 -11.29 4.94
CA GLU A 193 -6.28 -12.10 5.36
C GLU A 193 -4.98 -11.61 4.70
N VAL A 194 -4.99 -11.28 3.41
CA VAL A 194 -3.83 -10.65 2.74
C VAL A 194 -3.40 -9.39 3.50
N MET A 195 -4.35 -8.52 3.85
CA MET A 195 -4.06 -7.32 4.63
C MET A 195 -3.45 -7.61 6.00
N ASN A 196 -4.03 -8.53 6.74
CA ASN A 196 -3.61 -8.87 8.11
C ASN A 196 -2.28 -9.61 8.16
N THR A 197 -1.83 -10.10 7.01
CA THR A 197 -0.59 -10.87 6.88
C THR A 197 0.49 -10.17 6.07
N VAL A 198 0.31 -8.87 5.76
CA VAL A 198 1.36 -8.05 5.15
C VAL A 198 2.65 -8.13 5.97
N GLY A 199 3.74 -8.49 5.31
CA GLY A 199 5.06 -8.64 5.94
C GLY A 199 5.24 -9.89 6.79
N LYS A 200 4.35 -10.87 6.69
CA LYS A 200 4.49 -12.17 7.38
C LYS A 200 4.89 -13.26 6.38
N GLU A 201 6.06 -13.85 6.60
CA GLU A 201 6.63 -14.91 5.74
C GLU A 201 5.69 -16.12 5.65
N GLY A 202 5.53 -16.65 4.45
CA GLY A 202 4.68 -17.82 4.17
C GLY A 202 3.18 -17.57 4.27
N LYS A 203 2.74 -16.30 4.38
CA LYS A 203 1.34 -15.90 4.46
C LYS A 203 0.88 -15.22 3.16
N LEU A 204 -0.44 -15.06 3.01
CA LEU A 204 -1.07 -14.49 1.81
C LEU A 204 -0.60 -13.07 1.47
N GLY A 205 -0.27 -12.25 2.47
CA GLY A 205 0.19 -10.87 2.31
C GLY A 205 1.71 -10.71 2.19
N GLU A 206 2.47 -11.80 2.10
CA GLU A 206 3.94 -11.76 2.09
C GLU A 206 4.52 -10.85 1.00
N SER A 207 3.95 -10.87 -0.21
CA SER A 207 4.47 -10.13 -1.37
C SER A 207 4.14 -8.64 -1.38
N VAL A 208 3.24 -8.18 -0.50
CA VAL A 208 2.73 -6.80 -0.52
C VAL A 208 3.81 -5.81 -0.12
N ARG A 209 4.07 -4.84 -1.02
CA ARG A 209 5.09 -3.79 -0.88
C ARG A 209 4.49 -2.42 -0.60
N CYS A 210 3.28 -2.18 -1.09
CA CYS A 210 2.60 -0.90 -0.91
C CYS A 210 1.13 -1.11 -0.56
N VAL A 211 0.61 -0.27 0.32
CA VAL A 211 -0.81 -0.21 0.68
C VAL A 211 -1.30 1.22 0.51
N VAL A 212 -2.26 1.42 -0.37
CA VAL A 212 -2.97 2.69 -0.56
C VAL A 212 -4.32 2.59 0.15
N SER A 213 -4.60 3.49 1.09
CA SER A 213 -5.82 3.44 1.91
C SER A 213 -6.49 4.80 2.02
N VAL A 214 -7.82 4.82 2.14
CA VAL A 214 -8.62 6.06 2.33
C VAL A 214 -8.73 6.45 3.78
N SER A 215 -8.95 5.47 4.64
CA SER A 215 -9.07 5.68 6.07
C SER A 215 -7.95 4.93 6.77
N MET A 216 -7.91 5.06 8.07
CA MET A 216 -7.03 4.21 8.85
C MET A 216 -7.29 2.76 8.50
N LEU A 217 -6.20 2.08 8.21
CA LEU A 217 -6.18 0.63 8.11
C LEU A 217 -6.93 0.06 9.34
N THR A 218 -7.86 -0.84 9.07
CA THR A 218 -8.84 -1.35 10.02
C THR A 218 -8.25 -1.72 11.39
N GLU A 219 -9.05 -1.68 12.45
CA GLU A 219 -8.68 -2.24 13.75
C GLU A 219 -8.13 -3.65 13.57
N GLY A 220 -6.97 -3.93 14.18
CA GLY A 220 -6.29 -5.22 14.06
C GLY A 220 -5.22 -5.31 12.96
N TRP A 221 -5.11 -4.35 12.04
CA TRP A 221 -4.01 -4.35 11.09
C TRP A 221 -2.66 -4.10 11.78
N ASP A 222 -1.78 -5.07 11.69
CA ASP A 222 -0.49 -5.11 12.37
C ASP A 222 0.62 -5.56 11.43
N ALA A 223 1.14 -4.61 10.64
CA ALA A 223 2.31 -4.84 9.81
C ALA A 223 3.53 -4.16 10.42
N ASN A 224 4.45 -4.97 10.93
CA ASN A 224 5.71 -4.48 11.51
C ASN A 224 6.80 -4.19 10.47
N THR A 225 6.54 -4.52 9.20
CA THR A 225 7.44 -4.26 8.07
C THR A 225 7.28 -2.86 7.48
N VAL A 226 6.38 -2.03 7.99
CA VAL A 226 6.19 -0.66 7.50
C VAL A 226 7.43 0.18 7.72
N THR A 227 7.95 0.76 6.64
CA THR A 227 9.15 1.60 6.64
C THR A 227 8.88 3.02 6.15
N HIS A 228 7.86 3.21 5.30
CA HIS A 228 7.53 4.50 4.71
C HIS A 228 6.04 4.80 4.86
N VAL A 229 5.72 6.06 5.11
CA VAL A 229 4.34 6.56 5.19
C VAL A 229 4.24 7.90 4.46
N LEU A 230 3.29 8.00 3.54
CA LEU A 230 2.94 9.23 2.86
C LEU A 230 1.48 9.59 3.13
N GLY A 231 1.23 10.78 3.64
CA GLY A 231 -0.11 11.33 3.80
C GLY A 231 -0.52 12.21 2.61
N VAL A 232 -1.53 11.77 1.85
CA VAL A 232 -2.19 12.52 0.77
C VAL A 232 -3.56 12.99 1.26
N ARG A 233 -3.56 13.63 2.46
CA ARG A 233 -4.76 14.11 3.15
C ARG A 233 -4.40 15.16 4.19
N ALA A 234 -5.42 15.95 4.60
CA ALA A 234 -5.31 16.71 5.83
C ALA A 234 -5.41 15.76 7.04
N PHE A 235 -4.44 15.82 7.93
CA PHE A 235 -4.54 15.20 9.25
C PHE A 235 -5.21 16.22 10.18
N GLY A 236 -6.54 16.23 10.21
CA GLY A 236 -7.33 17.21 10.96
C GLY A 236 -7.20 17.12 12.48
N THR A 237 -6.63 16.02 13.00
CA THR A 237 -6.38 15.82 14.43
C THR A 237 -5.02 15.16 14.65
N GLN A 238 -4.37 15.53 15.74
CA GLN A 238 -3.12 14.89 16.21
C GLN A 238 -3.33 13.37 16.39
N LEU A 239 -4.46 12.98 16.95
CA LEU A 239 -4.80 11.57 17.18
C LEU A 239 -4.75 10.74 15.89
N LEU A 240 -5.30 11.25 14.79
CA LEU A 240 -5.29 10.54 13.51
C LEU A 240 -3.84 10.37 12.98
N CYS A 241 -3.02 11.41 13.12
CA CYS A 241 -1.61 11.35 12.75
C CYS A 241 -0.86 10.31 13.61
N GLU A 242 -1.06 10.34 14.92
CA GLU A 242 -0.45 9.41 15.87
C GLU A 242 -0.86 7.95 15.61
N GLN A 243 -2.11 7.70 15.24
CA GLN A 243 -2.59 6.36 14.92
C GLN A 243 -1.92 5.78 13.66
N VAL A 244 -1.74 6.58 12.61
CA VAL A 244 -1.05 6.15 11.38
C VAL A 244 0.43 5.94 11.65
N ILE A 245 1.10 6.91 12.26
CA ILE A 245 2.52 6.85 12.57
C ILE A 245 2.82 5.75 13.58
N GLY A 246 1.98 5.58 14.61
CA GLY A 246 2.14 4.55 15.63
C GLY A 246 2.18 3.14 15.06
N ARG A 247 1.41 2.86 14.01
CA ARG A 247 1.46 1.58 13.29
C ARG A 247 2.78 1.40 12.54
N ALA A 248 3.26 2.46 11.89
CA ALA A 248 4.51 2.44 11.15
C ALA A 248 5.75 2.29 12.06
N LEU A 249 5.66 2.73 13.30
CA LEU A 249 6.77 2.71 14.26
C LEU A 249 6.97 1.35 14.96
N ARG A 250 6.12 0.36 14.73
CA ARG A 250 6.27 -0.97 15.34
C ARG A 250 7.56 -1.65 14.86
N ARG A 251 8.30 -2.22 15.79
CA ARG A 251 9.53 -2.98 15.47
C ARG A 251 9.18 -4.34 14.88
N GLN A 252 10.07 -4.87 14.04
CA GLN A 252 9.97 -6.25 13.53
C GLN A 252 10.24 -7.30 14.59
N SER A 253 11.27 -7.06 15.43
CA SER A 253 11.65 -7.92 16.55
C SER A 253 12.02 -7.04 17.73
N TYR A 254 11.82 -7.59 18.91
CA TYR A 254 12.28 -7.04 20.19
C TYR A 254 13.48 -7.80 20.74
N ASP A 255 14.02 -8.74 19.96
CA ASP A 255 15.22 -9.46 20.30
C ASP A 255 16.40 -8.50 20.38
N LEU A 256 17.25 -8.72 21.34
CA LEU A 256 18.51 -7.98 21.48
C LEU A 256 19.48 -8.50 20.44
N ASN A 257 20.21 -7.60 19.77
CA ASN A 257 21.34 -8.01 18.93
C ASN A 257 22.48 -8.60 19.80
N GLU A 258 23.50 -9.18 19.16
CA GLU A 258 24.66 -9.76 19.85
C GLU A 258 25.37 -8.77 20.78
N GLU A 259 25.26 -7.47 20.51
CA GLU A 259 25.79 -6.37 21.34
C GLU A 259 24.86 -5.98 22.51
N LYS A 260 23.71 -6.65 22.71
CA LYS A 260 22.68 -6.35 23.71
C LYS A 260 22.15 -4.91 23.65
N LYS A 261 22.08 -4.33 22.46
CA LYS A 261 21.55 -2.99 22.20
C LYS A 261 20.19 -3.06 21.47
#